data_b15adec3e315df59c11fa7c389c31e0d
#
_entry.id   b15adec3e315df59c11fa7c389c31e0d
#
_cell.length_a   1.000
_cell.length_b   1.000
_cell.length_c   1.000
_cell.angle_alpha   90.00
_cell.angle_beta   90.00
_cell.angle_gamma   90.00
#
_symmetry.space_group_name_H-M   'P 1'
#
loop_
_entity.id
_entity.type
_entity.pdbx_description
1 polymer ?
#
loop_
_entity_poly.entity_id
_entity_poly.type
_entity_poly.pdbx_seq_one_letter_code
_entity_poly.pdbx_strand_id
1 'polypeptide(L)'
;MLFRSLELDGHTFTRLLEKVSYLTTVIELTIDGTMARTLIRELQRHPVKRDILHVDFQELVAGEKVTIRVPLKFVGTPEGVRTGGGILDETVRELHISVDPAEIPNHIDIDVSHLQVGKSLHVRDVKAPAGVTILDDPAGTICVCMIPKEVATPTPEEAAAAGAAPAEPELIRKPKAEDEEGAEGEEKK
;
A
#
# COMPACT_ATOMS: atom_id res chain seq x y z
N MET A 1 12.47 6.57 -25.60
CA MET A 1 11.03 6.54 -25.32
C MET A 1 10.45 7.90 -25.64
N LEU A 2 9.43 7.96 -26.49
CA LEU A 2 8.69 9.18 -26.78
C LEU A 2 7.50 9.22 -25.82
N PHE A 3 7.39 10.28 -25.02
CA PHE A 3 6.23 10.51 -24.17
C PHE A 3 5.20 11.31 -24.94
N ARG A 4 3.94 10.91 -24.84
CA ARG A 4 2.82 11.60 -25.45
C ARG A 4 1.78 11.88 -24.36
N SER A 5 1.34 13.13 -24.23
CA SER A 5 0.26 13.49 -23.34
C SER A 5 -1.08 13.13 -23.98
N LEU A 6 -1.96 12.52 -23.21
CA LEU A 6 -3.30 12.12 -23.60
C LEU A 6 -4.32 12.79 -22.70
N GLU A 7 -5.46 13.13 -23.24
CA GLU A 7 -6.61 13.62 -22.48
C GLU A 7 -7.70 12.54 -22.47
N LEU A 8 -8.19 12.21 -21.27
CA LEU A 8 -9.19 11.17 -21.06
C LEU A 8 -10.36 11.74 -20.26
N ASP A 9 -11.59 11.26 -20.56
CA ASP A 9 -12.74 11.54 -19.74
C ASP A 9 -12.62 10.81 -18.39
N GLY A 10 -12.36 11.58 -17.32
CA GLY A 10 -12.10 11.05 -15.97
C GLY A 10 -13.27 10.26 -15.41
N HIS A 11 -14.51 10.61 -15.74
CA HIS A 11 -15.69 9.93 -15.23
C HIS A 11 -15.87 8.53 -15.83
N THR A 12 -15.75 8.43 -17.13
CA THR A 12 -15.82 7.15 -17.84
C THR A 12 -14.66 6.23 -17.44
N PHE A 13 -13.47 6.80 -17.29
CA PHE A 13 -12.29 6.06 -16.90
C PHE A 13 -12.36 5.54 -15.47
N THR A 14 -12.83 6.34 -14.50
CA THR A 14 -13.04 5.89 -13.10
C THR A 14 -14.00 4.70 -13.04
N ARG A 15 -15.12 4.77 -13.77
CA ARG A 15 -16.11 3.70 -13.82
C ARG A 15 -15.57 2.41 -14.43
N LEU A 16 -14.62 2.50 -15.37
CA LEU A 16 -13.94 1.35 -15.94
C LEU A 16 -13.00 0.71 -14.93
N LEU A 17 -12.22 1.52 -14.20
CA LEU A 17 -11.28 1.04 -13.20
C LEU A 17 -11.94 0.37 -11.97
N GLU A 18 -13.19 0.70 -11.67
CA GLU A 18 -13.94 0.04 -10.60
C GLU A 18 -14.27 -1.43 -10.90
N LYS A 19 -14.35 -1.77 -12.20
CA LYS A 19 -14.75 -3.12 -12.65
C LYS A 19 -13.58 -4.05 -12.90
N VAL A 20 -12.38 -3.52 -13.03
CA VAL A 20 -11.23 -4.28 -13.54
C VAL A 20 -9.99 -4.04 -12.67
N SER A 21 -9.17 -5.07 -12.49
CA SER A 21 -7.86 -4.95 -11.85
C SER A 21 -6.91 -4.19 -12.79
N TYR A 22 -6.72 -2.89 -12.56
CA TYR A 22 -6.00 -2.00 -13.45
C TYR A 22 -4.50 -2.35 -13.61
N LEU A 23 -3.90 -3.03 -12.63
CA LEU A 23 -2.47 -3.38 -12.64
C LEU A 23 -2.12 -4.45 -13.66
N THR A 24 -3.06 -5.34 -13.98
CA THR A 24 -2.81 -6.52 -14.81
C THR A 24 -3.64 -6.55 -16.09
N THR A 25 -4.56 -5.59 -16.25
CA THR A 25 -5.47 -5.57 -17.40
C THR A 25 -4.91 -4.75 -18.54
N VAL A 26 -4.85 -5.36 -19.71
CA VAL A 26 -4.51 -4.67 -20.95
C VAL A 26 -5.70 -3.83 -21.41
N ILE A 27 -5.46 -2.54 -21.63
CA ILE A 27 -6.45 -1.56 -22.07
C ILE A 27 -6.13 -1.18 -23.50
N GLU A 28 -7.12 -1.26 -24.38
CA GLU A 28 -7.02 -0.77 -25.76
C GLU A 28 -7.43 0.70 -25.80
N LEU A 29 -6.47 1.56 -26.12
CA LEU A 29 -6.70 3.00 -26.31
C LEU A 29 -6.76 3.32 -27.79
N THR A 30 -7.79 4.05 -28.21
CA THR A 30 -7.87 4.60 -29.55
C THR A 30 -7.35 6.04 -29.52
N ILE A 31 -6.19 6.26 -30.11
CA ILE A 31 -5.51 7.56 -30.16
C ILE A 31 -5.45 8.00 -31.63
N ASP A 32 -6.09 9.09 -31.96
CA ASP A 32 -6.13 9.64 -33.35
C ASP A 32 -6.51 8.59 -34.40
N GLY A 33 -7.42 7.66 -34.05
CA GLY A 33 -7.86 6.60 -34.98
C GLY A 33 -6.93 5.37 -35.01
N THR A 34 -5.83 5.36 -34.26
CA THR A 34 -4.93 4.21 -34.15
C THR A 34 -5.21 3.48 -32.82
N MET A 35 -5.38 2.16 -32.87
CA MET A 35 -5.54 1.34 -31.66
C MET A 35 -4.17 0.99 -31.10
N ALA A 36 -3.93 1.33 -29.84
CA ALA A 36 -2.74 0.95 -29.09
C ALA A 36 -3.15 0.09 -27.89
N ARG A 37 -2.46 -1.04 -27.70
CA ARG A 37 -2.59 -1.86 -26.49
C ARG A 37 -1.69 -1.30 -25.42
N THR A 38 -2.27 -0.98 -24.27
CA THR A 38 -1.56 -0.34 -23.18
C THR A 38 -1.84 -1.01 -21.85
N LEU A 39 -0.90 -0.87 -20.94
CA LEU A 39 -1.02 -1.26 -19.54
C LEU A 39 -0.88 -0.02 -18.67
N ILE A 40 -1.62 0.05 -17.57
CA ILE A 40 -1.44 1.10 -16.57
C ILE A 40 -0.22 0.74 -15.72
N ARG A 41 0.80 1.60 -15.76
CA ARG A 41 2.02 1.46 -14.98
C ARG A 41 1.88 2.10 -13.60
N GLU A 42 1.29 3.30 -13.57
CA GLU A 42 1.07 4.05 -12.34
C GLU A 42 -0.27 4.77 -12.40
N LEU A 43 -0.95 4.79 -11.26
CA LEU A 43 -2.21 5.47 -11.08
C LEU A 43 -2.13 6.32 -9.82
N GLN A 44 -2.15 7.64 -10.00
CA GLN A 44 -2.14 8.60 -8.89
C GLN A 44 -3.55 9.06 -8.58
N ARG A 45 -3.96 8.91 -7.33
CA ARG A 45 -5.27 9.32 -6.83
C ARG A 45 -5.14 10.36 -5.74
N HIS A 46 -6.07 11.29 -5.70
CA HIS A 46 -6.16 12.26 -4.62
C HIS A 46 -6.48 11.54 -3.29
N PRO A 47 -5.69 11.76 -2.21
CA PRO A 47 -5.82 10.96 -0.97
C PRO A 47 -7.19 11.10 -0.29
N VAL A 48 -7.83 12.27 -0.39
CA VAL A 48 -9.12 12.55 0.26
C VAL A 48 -10.30 12.33 -0.68
N LYS A 49 -10.25 12.94 -1.87
CA LYS A 49 -11.36 12.90 -2.85
C LYS A 49 -11.41 11.61 -3.66
N ARG A 50 -10.29 10.87 -3.71
CA ARG A 50 -10.09 9.66 -4.53
C ARG A 50 -10.19 9.89 -6.04
N ASP A 51 -10.26 11.15 -6.48
CA ASP A 51 -10.22 11.50 -7.88
C ASP A 51 -8.86 11.10 -8.49
N ILE A 52 -8.88 10.71 -9.75
CA ILE A 52 -7.68 10.35 -10.49
C ILE A 52 -6.97 11.64 -10.89
N LEU A 53 -5.71 11.79 -10.49
CA LEU A 53 -4.87 12.93 -10.81
C LEU A 53 -4.01 12.69 -12.04
N HIS A 54 -3.42 11.50 -12.12
CA HIS A 54 -2.51 11.11 -13.20
C HIS A 54 -2.57 9.62 -13.46
N VAL A 55 -2.38 9.23 -14.71
CA VAL A 55 -2.31 7.84 -15.15
C VAL A 55 -1.20 7.70 -16.17
N ASP A 56 -0.27 6.79 -15.89
CA ASP A 56 0.79 6.44 -16.82
C ASP A 56 0.44 5.17 -17.58
N PHE A 57 0.36 5.29 -18.89
CA PHE A 57 0.17 4.16 -19.78
C PHE A 57 1.48 3.74 -20.41
N GLN A 58 1.75 2.45 -20.41
CA GLN A 58 2.85 1.86 -21.14
C GLN A 58 2.29 1.10 -22.35
N GLU A 59 2.75 1.44 -23.53
CA GLU A 59 2.40 0.72 -24.75
C GLU A 59 3.05 -0.67 -24.73
N LEU A 60 2.27 -1.66 -25.13
CA LEU A 60 2.70 -3.05 -25.19
C LEU A 60 3.09 -3.40 -26.63
N VAL A 61 4.36 -3.71 -26.82
CA VAL A 61 4.88 -4.20 -28.09
C VAL A 61 4.96 -5.73 -28.04
N ALA A 62 4.43 -6.40 -29.03
CA ALA A 62 4.48 -7.86 -29.10
C ALA A 62 5.94 -8.35 -29.15
N GLY A 63 6.30 -9.29 -28.28
CA GLY A 63 7.64 -9.87 -28.20
C GLY A 63 8.60 -9.13 -27.27
N GLU A 64 8.20 -8.04 -26.64
CA GLU A 64 8.98 -7.36 -25.60
C GLU A 64 8.44 -7.73 -24.21
N LYS A 65 9.31 -8.23 -23.33
CA LYS A 65 8.93 -8.55 -21.96
C LYS A 65 8.65 -7.27 -21.18
N VAL A 66 7.55 -7.26 -20.46
CA VAL A 66 7.11 -6.12 -19.66
C VAL A 66 7.22 -6.45 -18.18
N THR A 67 7.74 -5.49 -17.41
CA THR A 67 7.77 -5.59 -15.95
C THR A 67 6.50 -4.99 -15.37
N ILE A 68 5.73 -5.82 -14.67
CA ILE A 68 4.46 -5.44 -14.07
C ILE A 68 4.39 -5.85 -12.60
N ARG A 69 3.49 -5.23 -11.85
CA ARG A 69 3.13 -5.62 -10.48
C ARG A 69 1.88 -6.47 -10.52
N VAL A 70 1.97 -7.67 -9.97
CA VAL A 70 0.84 -8.60 -9.91
C VAL A 70 0.44 -8.82 -8.46
N PRO A 71 -0.85 -8.66 -8.13
CA PRO A 71 -1.34 -8.89 -6.78
C PRO A 71 -1.29 -10.37 -6.43
N LEU A 72 -0.98 -10.64 -5.16
CA LEU A 72 -0.98 -11.96 -4.58
C LEU A 72 -2.35 -12.27 -3.99
N LYS A 73 -2.80 -13.49 -4.19
CA LYS A 73 -4.03 -13.99 -3.59
C LYS A 73 -3.70 -15.17 -2.69
N PHE A 74 -3.91 -15.00 -1.40
CA PHE A 74 -3.70 -16.06 -0.42
C PHE A 74 -4.90 -17.01 -0.42
N VAL A 75 -4.63 -18.28 -0.69
CA VAL A 75 -5.64 -19.33 -0.75
C VAL A 75 -5.47 -20.25 0.45
N GLY A 76 -6.59 -20.59 1.10
CA GLY A 76 -6.62 -21.46 2.27
C GLY A 76 -6.56 -20.67 3.59
N THR A 77 -6.70 -21.42 4.69
CA THR A 77 -6.57 -20.89 6.05
C THR A 77 -5.36 -21.53 6.69
N PRO A 78 -4.38 -20.75 7.15
CA PRO A 78 -3.18 -21.29 7.79
C PRO A 78 -3.52 -22.16 9.01
N GLU A 79 -2.84 -23.29 9.15
CA GLU A 79 -2.97 -24.14 10.35
C GLU A 79 -2.64 -23.36 11.63
N GLY A 80 -1.66 -22.45 11.55
CA GLY A 80 -1.28 -21.58 12.65
C GLY A 80 -2.38 -20.63 13.12
N VAL A 81 -3.25 -20.17 12.21
CA VAL A 81 -4.42 -19.36 12.56
C VAL A 81 -5.52 -20.23 13.15
N ARG A 82 -5.78 -21.41 12.55
CA ARG A 82 -6.89 -22.29 12.96
C ARG A 82 -6.66 -22.96 14.31
N THR A 83 -5.45 -23.47 14.57
CA THR A 83 -5.12 -24.24 15.76
C THR A 83 -4.30 -23.47 16.79
N GLY A 84 -3.49 -22.52 16.35
CA GLY A 84 -2.55 -21.79 17.19
C GLY A 84 -3.00 -20.39 17.61
N GLY A 85 -4.19 -19.92 17.21
CA GLY A 85 -4.64 -18.55 17.52
C GLY A 85 -3.73 -17.47 16.91
N GLY A 86 -2.94 -17.82 15.91
CA GLY A 86 -2.07 -16.88 15.19
C GLY A 86 -2.85 -15.95 14.27
N ILE A 87 -2.20 -14.88 13.86
CA ILE A 87 -2.67 -13.96 12.81
C ILE A 87 -1.72 -14.09 11.62
N LEU A 88 -2.28 -14.13 10.41
CA LEU A 88 -1.51 -14.04 9.18
C LEU A 88 -1.21 -12.56 8.91
N ASP A 89 0.06 -12.20 8.92
CA ASP A 89 0.54 -10.88 8.55
C ASP A 89 1.10 -10.93 7.12
N GLU A 90 0.49 -10.14 6.24
CA GLU A 90 0.84 -10.02 4.84
C GLU A 90 1.81 -8.85 4.67
N THR A 91 3.11 -9.15 4.54
CA THR A 91 4.15 -8.13 4.36
C THR A 91 4.19 -7.62 2.92
N VAL A 92 4.07 -8.53 1.95
CA VAL A 92 4.07 -8.21 0.51
C VAL A 92 2.77 -8.66 -0.10
N ARG A 93 2.09 -7.75 -0.77
CA ARG A 93 0.81 -8.00 -1.44
C ARG A 93 0.90 -8.03 -2.96
N GLU A 94 2.00 -7.53 -3.51
CA GLU A 94 2.25 -7.44 -4.95
C GLU A 94 3.66 -7.91 -5.24
N LEU A 95 3.89 -8.63 -6.34
CA LEU A 95 5.20 -9.01 -6.81
C LEU A 95 5.51 -8.36 -8.16
N HIS A 96 6.78 -7.97 -8.33
CA HIS A 96 7.30 -7.50 -9.61
C HIS A 96 7.67 -8.71 -10.46
N ILE A 97 7.02 -8.82 -11.59
CA ILE A 97 7.28 -9.91 -12.52
C ILE A 97 7.63 -9.37 -13.91
N SER A 98 8.43 -10.12 -14.64
CA SER A 98 8.67 -9.92 -16.07
C SER A 98 7.92 -11.00 -16.85
N VAL A 99 7.06 -10.59 -17.75
CA VAL A 99 6.16 -11.48 -18.48
C VAL A 99 5.92 -10.96 -19.90
N ASP A 100 5.55 -11.84 -20.81
CA ASP A 100 5.10 -11.46 -22.14
C ASP A 100 3.69 -10.85 -22.09
N PRO A 101 3.41 -9.79 -22.88
CA PRO A 101 2.10 -9.10 -22.87
C PRO A 101 0.89 -10.03 -23.16
N ALA A 102 1.12 -11.18 -23.78
CA ALA A 102 0.07 -12.13 -24.11
C ALA A 102 -0.34 -13.03 -22.93
N GLU A 103 0.52 -13.20 -21.92
CA GLU A 103 0.35 -14.14 -20.82
C GLU A 103 0.34 -13.47 -19.45
N ILE A 104 -0.17 -12.25 -19.35
CA ILE A 104 -0.25 -11.51 -18.10
C ILE A 104 -1.26 -12.17 -17.15
N PRO A 105 -0.82 -12.70 -15.97
CA PRO A 105 -1.74 -13.27 -15.00
C PRO A 105 -2.44 -12.15 -14.20
N ASN A 106 -3.73 -12.32 -13.91
CA ASN A 106 -4.49 -11.36 -13.12
C ASN A 106 -4.08 -11.35 -11.64
N HIS A 107 -3.65 -12.50 -11.12
CA HIS A 107 -3.18 -12.70 -9.74
C HIS A 107 -2.30 -13.94 -9.69
N ILE A 108 -1.53 -14.06 -8.62
CA ILE A 108 -0.75 -15.25 -8.31
C ILE A 108 -1.34 -15.87 -7.04
N ASP A 109 -1.80 -17.11 -7.14
CA ASP A 109 -2.35 -17.83 -6.00
C ASP A 109 -1.23 -18.42 -5.15
N ILE A 110 -1.29 -18.16 -3.85
CA ILE A 110 -0.34 -18.66 -2.86
C ILE A 110 -1.09 -19.49 -1.83
N ASP A 111 -0.76 -20.78 -1.73
CA ASP A 111 -1.32 -21.66 -0.73
C ASP A 111 -0.64 -21.47 0.62
N VAL A 112 -1.40 -20.95 1.58
CA VAL A 112 -0.95 -20.71 2.96
C VAL A 112 -1.47 -21.76 3.94
N SER A 113 -2.15 -22.79 3.48
CA SER A 113 -2.78 -23.81 4.34
C SER A 113 -1.79 -24.50 5.29
N HIS A 114 -0.55 -24.70 4.82
CA HIS A 114 0.51 -25.39 5.58
C HIS A 114 1.28 -24.49 6.54
N LEU A 115 0.94 -23.19 6.60
CA LEU A 115 1.70 -22.23 7.39
C LEU A 115 1.40 -22.37 8.89
N GLN A 116 2.42 -22.74 9.67
CA GLN A 116 2.35 -22.87 11.11
C GLN A 116 2.73 -21.55 11.79
N VAL A 117 2.40 -21.43 13.07
CA VAL A 117 2.80 -20.28 13.91
C VAL A 117 4.33 -20.16 13.97
N GLY A 118 4.83 -18.93 13.76
CA GLY A 118 6.26 -18.63 13.72
C GLY A 118 6.96 -18.99 12.42
N LYS A 119 6.21 -19.46 11.42
CA LYS A 119 6.75 -19.71 10.07
C LYS A 119 6.45 -18.54 9.14
N SER A 120 7.37 -18.30 8.21
CA SER A 120 7.26 -17.30 7.14
C SER A 120 7.29 -18.00 5.77
N LEU A 121 6.60 -17.42 4.82
CA LEU A 121 6.66 -17.80 3.40
C LEU A 121 7.51 -16.78 2.66
N HIS A 122 8.42 -17.25 1.83
CA HIS A 122 9.32 -16.40 1.06
C HIS A 122 8.97 -16.41 -0.43
N VAL A 123 9.49 -15.43 -1.16
CA VAL A 123 9.29 -15.29 -2.61
C VAL A 123 9.72 -16.55 -3.38
N ARG A 124 10.78 -17.22 -2.95
CA ARG A 124 11.27 -18.49 -3.56
C ARG A 124 10.27 -19.64 -3.48
N ASP A 125 9.34 -19.60 -2.51
CA ASP A 125 8.35 -20.66 -2.26
C ASP A 125 7.10 -20.49 -3.13
N VAL A 126 7.01 -19.36 -3.85
CA VAL A 126 5.90 -19.06 -4.74
C VAL A 126 6.03 -19.83 -6.04
N LYS A 127 4.98 -20.51 -6.43
CA LYS A 127 4.89 -21.17 -7.73
C LYS A 127 4.53 -20.15 -8.80
N ALA A 128 5.55 -19.67 -9.53
CA ALA A 128 5.30 -18.82 -10.68
C ALA A 128 4.57 -19.59 -11.79
N PRO A 129 3.56 -19.02 -12.45
CA PRO A 129 2.98 -19.61 -13.64
C PRO A 129 3.99 -19.65 -14.80
N ALA A 130 3.67 -20.45 -15.83
CA ALA A 130 4.55 -20.57 -16.99
C ALA A 130 4.77 -19.21 -17.67
N GLY A 131 6.02 -18.94 -18.11
CA GLY A 131 6.37 -17.69 -18.81
C GLY A 131 6.63 -16.48 -17.91
N VAL A 132 6.47 -16.60 -16.59
CA VAL A 132 6.66 -15.50 -15.63
C VAL A 132 8.01 -15.61 -14.95
N THR A 133 8.76 -14.52 -14.94
CA THR A 133 10.03 -14.41 -14.20
C THR A 133 9.84 -13.41 -13.06
N ILE A 134 10.03 -13.84 -11.82
CA ILE A 134 9.97 -12.98 -10.64
C ILE A 134 11.26 -12.18 -10.56
N LEU A 135 11.15 -10.85 -10.40
CA LEU A 135 12.27 -9.93 -10.29
C LEU A 135 12.61 -9.57 -8.84
N ASP A 136 11.69 -9.82 -7.91
CA ASP A 136 11.89 -9.53 -6.50
C ASP A 136 12.91 -10.46 -5.85
N ASP A 137 13.47 -10.03 -4.72
CA ASP A 137 14.46 -10.80 -3.97
C ASP A 137 13.83 -12.14 -3.50
N PRO A 138 14.41 -13.28 -3.88
CA PRO A 138 13.91 -14.59 -3.48
C PRO A 138 13.95 -14.82 -1.95
N ALA A 139 14.76 -14.07 -1.20
CA ALA A 139 14.81 -14.10 0.26
C ALA A 139 13.72 -13.24 0.92
N GLY A 140 13.03 -12.41 0.14
CA GLY A 140 11.95 -11.56 0.63
C GLY A 140 10.84 -12.37 1.29
N THR A 141 10.33 -11.90 2.43
CA THR A 141 9.22 -12.52 3.15
C THR A 141 7.90 -11.98 2.62
N ILE A 142 7.02 -12.87 2.19
CA ILE A 142 5.68 -12.51 1.68
C ILE A 142 4.67 -12.42 2.82
N CYS A 143 4.60 -13.45 3.64
CA CYS A 143 3.71 -13.48 4.80
C CYS A 143 4.33 -14.23 5.97
N VAL A 144 3.87 -13.87 7.17
CA VAL A 144 4.28 -14.50 8.43
C VAL A 144 3.06 -14.84 9.25
N CYS A 145 3.05 -16.03 9.86
CA CYS A 145 2.03 -16.37 10.85
C CYS A 145 2.59 -16.14 12.26
N MET A 146 2.09 -15.12 12.96
CA MET A 146 2.55 -14.78 14.30
C MET A 146 1.40 -14.81 15.32
N ILE A 147 1.72 -15.07 16.57
CA ILE A 147 0.76 -14.92 17.67
C ILE A 147 0.75 -13.44 18.05
N PRO A 148 -0.43 -12.78 18.07
CA PRO A 148 -0.52 -11.44 18.59
C PRO A 148 -0.09 -11.47 20.06
N LYS A 149 0.96 -10.74 20.39
CA LYS A 149 1.30 -10.50 21.79
C LYS A 149 0.23 -9.53 22.29
N GLU A 150 -0.73 -10.02 23.07
CA GLU A 150 -1.59 -9.14 23.84
C GLU A 150 -0.69 -8.23 24.65
N VAL A 151 -0.66 -6.97 24.29
CA VAL A 151 -0.15 -5.92 25.17
C VAL A 151 -1.17 -5.89 26.29
N ALA A 152 -0.86 -6.57 27.39
CA ALA A 152 -1.64 -6.46 28.61
C ALA A 152 -1.72 -4.95 28.90
N THR A 153 -2.86 -4.36 28.59
CA THR A 153 -3.20 -3.05 29.15
C THR A 153 -3.16 -3.24 30.65
N PRO A 154 -2.30 -2.51 31.39
CA PRO A 154 -2.28 -2.64 32.85
C PRO A 154 -3.69 -2.30 33.33
N THR A 155 -4.34 -3.30 33.90
CA THR A 155 -5.63 -3.14 34.57
C THR A 155 -5.47 -2.02 35.60
N PRO A 156 -6.40 -1.08 35.73
CA PRO A 156 -6.30 0.06 36.64
C PRO A 156 -6.09 -0.34 38.11
N GLU A 157 -6.21 -1.61 38.42
CA GLU A 157 -6.08 -2.17 39.76
C GLU A 157 -4.62 -2.37 40.23
N GLU A 158 -3.66 -2.49 39.29
CA GLU A 158 -2.25 -2.65 39.63
C GLU A 158 -1.51 -1.30 39.79
N ALA A 159 -2.11 -0.20 39.33
CA ALA A 159 -1.62 1.16 39.53
C ALA A 159 -1.90 1.70 40.94
N ALA A 160 -2.72 1.01 41.76
CA ALA A 160 -3.08 1.43 43.12
C ALA A 160 -2.16 0.88 44.21
N ALA A 161 -1.26 -0.06 43.90
CA ALA A 161 -0.39 -0.70 44.87
C ALA A 161 1.06 -0.18 44.95
N ALA A 162 1.45 0.74 44.05
CA ALA A 162 2.80 1.30 44.05
C ALA A 162 2.78 2.83 44.07
N GLY A 163 2.21 3.41 45.10
CA GLY A 163 2.18 4.86 45.17
C GLY A 163 1.96 5.39 46.57
N ALA A 164 2.97 5.40 47.38
CA ALA A 164 3.01 6.24 48.56
C ALA A 164 4.30 7.05 48.53
N ALA A 165 4.23 8.26 47.94
CA ALA A 165 5.01 9.43 48.37
C ALA A 165 4.48 10.67 47.64
N PRO A 166 4.08 11.72 48.37
CA PRO A 166 3.61 12.94 47.77
C PRO A 166 4.78 13.85 47.41
N ALA A 167 4.89 14.19 46.15
CA ALA A 167 5.71 15.34 45.74
C ALA A 167 4.78 16.31 45.03
N GLU A 168 4.51 17.43 45.69
CA GLU A 168 3.82 18.60 45.16
C GLU A 168 4.52 19.13 43.91
N PRO A 169 3.83 19.46 42.84
CA PRO A 169 4.39 20.28 41.76
C PRO A 169 4.20 21.76 42.11
N GLU A 170 5.29 22.44 42.39
CA GLU A 170 5.35 23.89 42.49
C GLU A 170 4.94 24.55 41.20
N LEU A 171 3.85 25.31 41.27
CA LEU A 171 3.39 26.24 40.24
C LEU A 171 4.36 27.43 40.16
N ILE A 172 5.24 27.45 39.20
CA ILE A 172 6.03 28.63 38.85
C ILE A 172 5.10 29.59 38.09
N ARG A 173 4.53 30.55 38.84
CA ARG A 173 3.89 31.74 38.28
C ARG A 173 4.99 32.67 37.81
N LYS A 174 5.03 32.98 36.51
CA LYS A 174 5.77 34.13 35.98
C LYS A 174 5.01 35.39 36.33
N PRO A 175 5.71 36.43 36.87
CA PRO A 175 5.08 37.72 37.12
C PRO A 175 4.90 38.52 35.81
N LYS A 176 3.72 39.11 35.73
CA LYS A 176 3.33 40.13 34.77
C LYS A 176 4.05 41.45 35.15
N ALA A 177 4.85 41.99 34.27
CA ALA A 177 5.32 43.37 34.34
C ALA A 177 4.48 44.21 33.40
N GLU A 178 3.73 45.10 34.01
CA GLU A 178 3.15 46.30 33.43
C GLU A 178 4.30 47.31 33.22
N ASP A 179 4.19 48.04 32.15
CA ASP A 179 4.46 49.52 32.00
C ASP A 179 4.18 49.83 30.55
N GLU A 180 3.18 50.54 30.29
CA GLU A 180 2.84 51.96 30.23
C GLU A 180 3.69 52.76 29.20
N GLU A 181 2.88 53.55 28.44
CA GLU A 181 3.13 54.80 27.76
C GLU A 181 3.92 54.79 26.45
N GLY A 182 3.29 55.28 25.45
CA GLY A 182 3.23 56.59 24.96
C GLY A 182 2.91 56.71 23.49
N ALA A 183 1.80 57.32 23.25
CA ALA A 183 1.60 58.49 22.40
C ALA A 183 1.98 58.46 20.91
N GLU A 184 0.91 58.71 20.12
CA GLU A 184 0.80 59.83 19.13
C GLU A 184 1.65 59.80 17.84
N GLY A 185 0.91 60.03 16.79
CA GLY A 185 1.39 60.73 15.59
C GLY A 185 0.88 60.10 14.30
N GLU A 186 -0.29 60.45 13.90
CA GLU A 186 -0.63 61.37 12.80
C GLU A 186 -0.01 61.06 11.42
N GLU A 187 -0.91 60.85 10.53
CA GLU A 187 -1.22 61.57 9.29
C GLU A 187 -0.48 61.22 7.99
N LYS A 188 -1.32 61.00 7.01
CA LYS A 188 -1.24 61.37 5.57
C LYS A 188 -0.17 60.75 4.66
N LYS A 189 -0.56 59.97 3.70
CA LYS A 189 -0.97 60.47 2.37
C LYS A 189 -1.39 59.27 1.51
#